data_4bf4a07fd9cdf10ea7c10f57f97271ab
#
_entry.id   4bf4a07fd9cdf10ea7c10f57f97271ab
#
_cell.length_a   1.000
_cell.length_b   1.000
_cell.length_c   1.000
_cell.angle_alpha   90.00
_cell.angle_beta   90.00
_cell.angle_gamma   90.00
#
_symmetry.space_group_name_H-M   'P 1'
#
loop_
_entity.id
_entity.type
_entity.pdbx_description
1 polymer ?
#
loop_
_entity_poly.entity_id
_entity_poly.type
_entity_poly.pdbx_seq_one_letter_code
_entity_poly.pdbx_strand_id
1 'polypeptide(L)'
;MFWFDKQDERAVFSDIRAEQHELCDGRSLVISPDIIADFRALPFADSSFPVVVFDPPHLERVGENAWMGKKYGRLNKDTWRDDLRAGFKEAFRVLRPHGVLIFKWNETQIPVSQILALTDEKPVIWQRTGKADKTHWVIFVKGTAA
;
A
#
# COMPACT_ATOMS: atom_id res chain seq x y z
N MET A 1 5.61 -9.61 -7.11
CA MET A 1 5.67 -8.13 -7.08
C MET A 1 5.15 -7.62 -8.40
N PHE A 2 4.25 -6.66 -8.41
CA PHE A 2 3.51 -6.27 -9.63
C PHE A 2 4.18 -5.17 -10.47
N TRP A 3 5.18 -4.48 -9.92
CA TRP A 3 5.93 -3.47 -10.67
C TRP A 3 6.77 -4.12 -11.76
N PHE A 4 6.59 -3.67 -12.98
CA PHE A 4 7.36 -4.14 -14.13
C PHE A 4 8.83 -3.70 -14.00
N ASP A 5 9.05 -2.44 -13.66
CA ASP A 5 10.36 -1.86 -13.39
C ASP A 5 10.29 -1.00 -12.13
N LYS A 6 11.11 -1.34 -11.14
CA LYS A 6 11.19 -0.60 -9.87
C LYS A 6 12.09 0.64 -9.94
N GLN A 7 12.74 0.85 -11.07
CA GLN A 7 13.59 2.01 -11.33
C GLN A 7 12.96 2.93 -12.37
N ASP A 8 11.69 2.73 -12.71
CA ASP A 8 10.97 3.57 -13.67
C ASP A 8 10.88 5.01 -13.15
N GLU A 9 11.50 5.94 -13.86
CA GLU A 9 11.56 7.36 -13.48
C GLU A 9 10.21 8.07 -13.51
N ARG A 10 9.17 7.47 -14.10
CA ARG A 10 7.81 7.99 -14.09
C ARG A 10 7.07 7.74 -12.78
N ALA A 11 7.63 6.89 -11.90
CA ALA A 11 7.07 6.57 -10.60
C ALA A 11 7.99 7.02 -9.48
N VAL A 12 7.41 7.47 -8.38
CA VAL A 12 8.10 7.73 -7.11
C VAL A 12 7.75 6.62 -6.15
N PHE A 13 8.75 5.87 -5.72
CA PHE A 13 8.58 4.76 -4.78
C PHE A 13 8.88 5.25 -3.37
N SER A 14 7.95 5.01 -2.45
CA SER A 14 8.10 5.36 -1.04
C SER A 14 7.90 4.16 -0.13
N ASP A 15 8.67 4.11 0.92
CA ASP A 15 8.53 3.17 2.04
C ASP A 15 9.02 3.89 3.31
N ILE A 16 8.50 3.50 4.45
CA ILE A 16 9.00 4.01 5.74
C ILE A 16 10.37 3.44 6.09
N ARG A 17 10.79 2.39 5.39
CA ARG A 17 12.03 1.66 5.61
C ARG A 17 13.03 1.88 4.49
N ALA A 18 14.31 1.99 4.87
CA ALA A 18 15.43 1.80 3.98
C ALA A 18 16.35 0.75 4.64
N GLU A 19 16.27 -0.50 4.21
CA GLU A 19 16.86 -1.64 4.91
C GLU A 19 17.45 -2.64 3.94
N GLN A 20 18.44 -3.40 4.43
CA GLN A 20 18.98 -4.55 3.75
C GLN A 20 18.96 -5.75 4.69
N HIS A 21 18.43 -6.88 4.23
CA HIS A 21 18.37 -8.13 4.98
C HIS A 21 18.96 -9.28 4.17
N GLU A 22 19.61 -10.19 4.85
CA GLU A 22 20.00 -11.47 4.29
C GLU A 22 18.92 -12.50 4.64
N LEU A 23 18.39 -13.17 3.61
CA LEU A 23 17.36 -14.20 3.80
C LEU A 23 18.02 -15.53 4.15
N CYS A 24 17.25 -16.43 4.77
CA CYS A 24 17.73 -17.75 5.17
C CYS A 24 18.22 -18.64 4.02
N ASP A 25 17.84 -18.31 2.78
CA ASP A 25 18.30 -19.00 1.57
C ASP A 25 19.51 -18.32 0.90
N GLY A 26 20.14 -17.34 1.57
CA GLY A 26 21.31 -16.61 1.10
C GLY A 26 21.02 -15.45 0.15
N ARG A 27 19.75 -15.19 -0.20
CA ARG A 27 19.38 -14.04 -1.01
C ARG A 27 19.37 -12.76 -0.19
N SER A 28 19.76 -11.66 -0.81
CA SER A 28 19.69 -10.32 -0.23
C SER A 28 18.34 -9.69 -0.51
N LEU A 29 17.69 -9.17 0.53
CA LEU A 29 16.49 -8.34 0.42
C LEU A 29 16.90 -6.88 0.64
N VAL A 30 16.74 -6.05 -0.39
CA VAL A 30 17.03 -4.62 -0.32
C VAL A 30 15.73 -3.84 -0.44
N ILE A 31 15.46 -2.96 0.53
CA ILE A 31 14.38 -2.00 0.53
C ILE A 31 15.02 -0.62 0.40
N SER A 32 14.98 -0.06 -0.80
CA SER A 32 15.60 1.22 -1.14
C SER A 32 14.58 2.07 -1.91
N PRO A 33 13.69 2.78 -1.19
CA PRO A 33 12.73 3.69 -1.81
C PRO A 33 13.41 4.95 -2.35
N ASP A 34 12.77 5.63 -3.30
CA ASP A 34 13.19 6.95 -3.76
C ASP A 34 13.05 7.98 -2.63
N ILE A 35 12.00 7.84 -1.83
CA ILE A 35 11.72 8.70 -0.67
C ILE A 35 11.35 7.83 0.52
N ILE A 36 11.96 8.10 1.67
CA ILE A 36 11.53 7.53 2.95
C ILE A 36 10.34 8.34 3.43
N ALA A 37 9.17 7.73 3.49
CA ALA A 37 7.94 8.40 3.88
C ALA A 37 6.98 7.45 4.56
N ASP A 38 6.24 8.00 5.51
CA ASP A 38 5.10 7.33 6.15
C ASP A 38 3.84 7.58 5.31
N PHE A 39 3.11 6.54 4.95
CA PHE A 39 1.89 6.69 4.14
C PHE A 39 0.78 7.46 4.87
N ARG A 40 0.87 7.61 6.20
CA ARG A 40 -0.07 8.40 7.02
C ARG A 40 0.17 9.91 6.91
N ALA A 41 1.33 10.32 6.40
CA ALA A 41 1.74 11.72 6.25
C ALA A 41 2.70 11.85 5.06
N LEU A 42 2.16 11.82 3.86
CA LEU A 42 2.97 11.86 2.62
C LEU A 42 3.56 13.26 2.40
N PRO A 43 4.86 13.36 2.05
CA PRO A 43 5.54 14.64 1.87
C PRO A 43 5.28 15.27 0.48
N PHE A 44 4.05 15.20 0.01
CA PHE A 44 3.65 15.73 -1.29
C PHE A 44 2.48 16.72 -1.12
N ALA A 45 2.41 17.69 -2.01
CA ALA A 45 1.29 18.62 -2.06
C ALA A 45 -0.01 17.91 -2.47
N ASP A 46 -1.15 18.53 -2.16
CA ASP A 46 -2.45 18.07 -2.64
C ASP A 46 -2.46 17.97 -4.16
N SER A 47 -3.19 17.01 -4.69
CA SER A 47 -3.41 16.86 -6.14
C SER A 47 -2.12 16.81 -6.97
N SER A 48 -1.10 16.10 -6.47
CA SER A 48 0.21 15.98 -7.14
C SER A 48 0.26 14.90 -8.22
N PHE A 49 -0.53 13.84 -8.09
CA PHE A 49 -0.38 12.64 -8.91
C PHE A 49 -1.66 12.28 -9.66
N PRO A 50 -1.56 11.88 -10.93
CA PRO A 50 -2.71 11.33 -11.67
C PRO A 50 -3.03 9.89 -11.27
N VAL A 51 -2.04 9.15 -10.78
CA VAL A 51 -2.16 7.76 -10.32
C VAL A 51 -1.42 7.60 -9.00
N VAL A 52 -2.06 6.95 -8.06
CA VAL A 52 -1.45 6.53 -6.79
C VAL A 52 -1.63 5.02 -6.64
N VAL A 53 -0.59 4.34 -6.24
CA VAL A 53 -0.66 2.92 -5.85
C VAL A 53 -0.47 2.85 -4.35
N PHE A 54 -1.44 2.26 -3.67
CA PHE A 54 -1.41 2.05 -2.23
C PHE A 54 -1.40 0.54 -1.94
N ASP A 55 -0.23 0.03 -1.58
CA ASP A 55 0.02 -1.37 -1.25
C ASP A 55 0.63 -1.46 0.17
N PRO A 56 -0.17 -1.17 1.21
CA PRO A 56 0.32 -1.18 2.59
C PRO A 56 0.58 -2.61 3.08
N PRO A 57 1.29 -2.77 4.21
CA PRO A 57 1.37 -4.05 4.90
C PRO A 57 -0.02 -4.62 5.18
N HIS A 58 -0.18 -5.92 5.03
CA HIS A 58 -1.45 -6.62 5.24
C HIS A 58 -1.40 -7.66 6.38
N LEU A 59 -0.24 -7.82 7.00
CA LEU A 59 -0.02 -8.77 8.08
C LEU A 59 0.03 -8.04 9.43
N GLU A 60 -0.87 -8.41 10.36
CA GLU A 60 -0.81 -7.95 11.74
C GLU A 60 -0.09 -8.96 12.65
N ARG A 61 -0.14 -10.24 12.28
CA ARG A 61 0.48 -11.34 13.01
C ARG A 61 1.57 -12.00 12.18
N VAL A 62 2.79 -11.62 12.45
CA VAL A 62 3.98 -12.18 11.80
C VAL A 62 5.14 -12.11 12.79
N GLY A 63 5.94 -13.19 12.87
CA GLY A 63 7.13 -13.21 13.71
C GLY A 63 8.14 -12.13 13.31
N GLU A 64 8.84 -11.57 14.27
CA GLU A 64 9.84 -10.49 14.03
C GLU A 64 10.92 -10.89 13.03
N ASN A 65 11.30 -12.17 13.02
CA ASN A 65 12.31 -12.71 12.11
C ASN A 65 11.74 -13.38 10.86
N ALA A 66 10.40 -13.41 10.70
CA ALA A 66 9.77 -13.97 9.52
C ALA A 66 10.08 -13.16 8.28
N TRP A 67 10.50 -13.83 7.20
CA TRP A 67 10.84 -13.15 5.94
C TRP A 67 9.68 -12.36 5.34
N MET A 68 8.45 -12.79 5.57
CA MET A 68 7.23 -12.08 5.15
C MET A 68 7.12 -10.70 5.81
N GLY A 69 7.37 -10.63 7.12
CA GLY A 69 7.39 -9.36 7.84
C GLY A 69 8.53 -8.45 7.41
N LYS A 70 9.71 -9.01 7.13
CA LYS A 70 10.85 -8.27 6.60
C LYS A 70 10.57 -7.71 5.20
N LYS A 71 9.95 -8.51 4.33
CA LYS A 71 9.68 -8.12 2.95
C LYS A 71 8.54 -7.11 2.80
N TYR A 72 7.44 -7.33 3.49
CA TYR A 72 6.20 -6.57 3.29
C TYR A 72 5.90 -5.58 4.43
N GLY A 73 6.64 -5.65 5.52
CA GLY A 73 6.32 -4.92 6.74
C GLY A 73 5.19 -5.57 7.52
N ARG A 74 4.82 -4.92 8.61
CA ARG A 74 3.81 -5.40 9.54
C ARG A 74 2.93 -4.25 9.99
N LEU A 75 1.62 -4.54 10.10
CA LEU A 75 0.68 -3.63 10.72
C LEU A 75 0.81 -3.67 12.26
N ASN A 76 0.58 -2.55 12.90
CA ASN A 76 0.43 -2.51 14.34
C ASN A 76 -0.97 -3.02 14.71
N LYS A 77 -1.01 -4.06 15.56
CA LYS A 77 -2.26 -4.72 15.98
C LYS A 77 -3.29 -3.77 16.58
N ASP A 78 -2.82 -2.76 17.31
CA ASP A 78 -3.71 -1.86 18.06
C ASP A 78 -4.12 -0.62 17.26
N THR A 79 -3.36 -0.23 16.25
CA THR A 79 -3.55 1.03 15.51
C THR A 79 -3.84 0.89 14.03
N TRP A 80 -3.81 -0.31 13.46
CA TRP A 80 -3.86 -0.50 12.00
C TRP A 80 -5.11 0.11 11.33
N ARG A 81 -6.25 0.16 12.03
CA ARG A 81 -7.46 0.78 11.48
C ARG A 81 -7.27 2.28 11.28
N ASP A 82 -6.74 2.96 12.28
CA ASP A 82 -6.48 4.39 12.20
C ASP A 82 -5.35 4.70 11.23
N ASP A 83 -4.33 3.86 11.20
CA ASP A 83 -3.19 3.99 10.28
C ASP A 83 -3.63 3.87 8.82
N LEU A 84 -4.41 2.85 8.50
CA LEU A 84 -4.90 2.66 7.13
C LEU A 84 -5.96 3.71 6.73
N ARG A 85 -6.79 4.15 7.68
CA ARG A 85 -7.71 5.28 7.44
C ARG A 85 -6.95 6.54 7.07
N ALA A 86 -5.87 6.85 7.82
CA ALA A 86 -4.98 7.96 7.49
C ALA A 86 -4.30 7.76 6.14
N GLY A 87 -3.88 6.53 5.82
CA GLY A 87 -3.29 6.18 4.54
C GLY A 87 -4.23 6.42 3.36
N PHE A 88 -5.49 6.00 3.45
CA PHE A 88 -6.49 6.31 2.43
C PHE A 88 -6.69 7.82 2.26
N LYS A 89 -6.81 8.54 3.38
CA LYS A 89 -6.97 9.99 3.36
C LYS A 89 -5.80 10.67 2.63
N GLU A 90 -4.58 10.27 2.94
CA GLU A 90 -3.38 10.80 2.27
C GLU A 90 -3.31 10.41 0.79
N ALA A 91 -3.59 9.15 0.46
CA ALA A 91 -3.62 8.70 -0.93
C ALA A 91 -4.61 9.52 -1.78
N PHE A 92 -5.81 9.76 -1.27
CA PHE A 92 -6.78 10.62 -1.96
C PHE A 92 -6.41 12.11 -1.95
N ARG A 93 -5.75 12.59 -0.90
CA ARG A 93 -5.28 13.98 -0.85
C ARG A 93 -4.28 14.29 -1.95
N VAL A 94 -3.28 13.43 -2.13
CA VAL A 94 -2.23 13.64 -3.14
C VAL A 94 -2.66 13.28 -4.56
N LEU A 95 -3.76 12.57 -4.71
CA LEU A 95 -4.34 12.22 -6.00
C LEU A 95 -5.08 13.42 -6.61
N ARG A 96 -4.85 13.69 -7.90
CA ARG A 96 -5.57 14.72 -8.64
C ARG A 96 -7.06 14.41 -8.76
N PRO A 97 -7.93 15.40 -8.95
CA PRO A 97 -9.29 15.16 -9.42
C PRO A 97 -9.28 14.27 -10.68
N HIS A 98 -10.19 13.31 -10.74
CA HIS A 98 -10.25 12.27 -11.78
C HIS A 98 -9.05 11.32 -11.82
N GLY A 99 -8.13 11.43 -10.86
CA GLY A 99 -7.00 10.51 -10.74
C GLY A 99 -7.45 9.13 -10.26
N VAL A 100 -6.58 8.16 -10.43
CA VAL A 100 -6.83 6.74 -10.14
C VAL A 100 -6.02 6.29 -8.95
N LEU A 101 -6.69 5.76 -7.92
CA LEU A 101 -6.06 5.02 -6.83
C LEU A 101 -6.16 3.52 -7.11
N ILE A 102 -5.01 2.86 -7.18
CA ILE A 102 -4.90 1.40 -7.25
C ILE A 102 -4.54 0.91 -5.85
N PHE A 103 -5.47 0.23 -5.21
CA PHE A 103 -5.29 -0.35 -3.88
C PHE A 103 -5.15 -1.86 -3.98
N LYS A 104 -4.14 -2.40 -3.35
CA LYS A 104 -3.90 -3.85 -3.30
C LYS A 104 -3.95 -4.33 -1.86
N TRP A 105 -4.65 -5.43 -1.64
CA TRP A 105 -4.79 -6.05 -0.33
C TRP A 105 -4.76 -7.58 -0.41
N ASN A 106 -4.10 -8.21 0.54
CA ASN A 106 -4.20 -9.65 0.74
C ASN A 106 -4.98 -9.91 2.04
N GLU A 107 -6.09 -10.62 1.95
CA GLU A 107 -7.03 -10.83 3.05
C GLU A 107 -6.77 -12.09 3.88
N THR A 108 -5.56 -12.62 3.86
CA THR A 108 -5.23 -13.83 4.64
C THR A 108 -5.50 -13.64 6.14
N GLN A 109 -5.25 -12.46 6.68
CA GLN A 109 -5.47 -12.16 8.10
C GLN A 109 -6.65 -11.22 8.35
N ILE A 110 -6.80 -10.19 7.54
CA ILE A 110 -7.86 -9.19 7.70
C ILE A 110 -8.72 -9.16 6.44
N PRO A 111 -10.03 -9.43 6.55
CA PRO A 111 -10.94 -9.36 5.41
C PRO A 111 -10.93 -7.99 4.72
N VAL A 112 -10.96 -7.98 3.38
CA VAL A 112 -10.97 -6.74 2.60
C VAL A 112 -12.15 -5.83 2.94
N SER A 113 -13.28 -6.41 3.34
CA SER A 113 -14.46 -5.64 3.77
C SER A 113 -14.18 -4.71 4.94
N GLN A 114 -13.34 -5.14 5.90
CA GLN A 114 -12.93 -4.30 7.02
C GLN A 114 -12.00 -3.16 6.58
N ILE A 115 -11.22 -3.38 5.54
CA ILE A 115 -10.33 -2.36 4.98
C ILE A 115 -11.13 -1.32 4.19
N LEU A 116 -12.05 -1.76 3.33
CA LEU A 116 -12.90 -0.86 2.54
C LEU A 116 -13.84 -0.01 3.41
N ALA A 117 -14.17 -0.47 4.60
CA ALA A 117 -14.93 0.32 5.58
C ALA A 117 -14.15 1.51 6.18
N LEU A 118 -12.85 1.61 5.92
CA LEU A 118 -11.99 2.70 6.44
C LEU A 118 -12.01 3.96 5.56
N THR A 119 -12.69 3.92 4.42
CA THR A 119 -12.86 5.06 3.52
C THR A 119 -14.31 5.18 3.08
N ASP A 120 -14.80 6.42 2.89
CA ASP A 120 -16.13 6.69 2.33
C ASP A 120 -16.16 6.59 0.80
N GLU A 121 -14.99 6.56 0.18
CA GLU A 121 -14.86 6.42 -1.27
C GLU A 121 -15.31 5.04 -1.73
N LYS A 122 -15.97 4.99 -2.89
CA LYS A 122 -16.46 3.75 -3.48
C LYS A 122 -15.57 3.33 -4.65
N PRO A 123 -15.15 2.06 -4.70
CA PRO A 123 -14.39 1.58 -5.84
C PRO A 123 -15.23 1.49 -7.10
N VAL A 124 -14.57 1.65 -8.26
CA VAL A 124 -15.20 1.45 -9.58
C VAL A 124 -14.84 0.09 -10.20
N ILE A 125 -13.70 -0.47 -9.80
CA ILE A 125 -13.26 -1.81 -10.26
C ILE A 125 -12.76 -2.59 -9.05
N TRP A 126 -13.09 -3.86 -9.03
CA TRP A 126 -12.60 -4.80 -8.02
C TRP A 126 -12.37 -6.17 -8.64
N GLN A 127 -11.21 -6.75 -8.40
CA GLN A 127 -10.84 -8.08 -8.88
C GLN A 127 -10.06 -8.84 -7.81
N ARG A 128 -10.38 -10.11 -7.67
CA ARG A 128 -9.61 -11.05 -6.85
C ARG A 128 -8.59 -11.78 -7.72
N THR A 129 -7.43 -12.02 -7.15
CA THR A 129 -6.34 -12.78 -7.79
C THR A 129 -5.53 -13.53 -6.74
N GLY A 130 -4.52 -14.25 -7.21
CA GLY A 130 -3.55 -14.92 -6.36
C GLY A 130 -4.03 -16.26 -5.82
N LYS A 131 -3.24 -16.83 -4.91
CA LYS A 131 -3.52 -18.14 -4.31
C LYS A 131 -4.81 -18.06 -3.49
N ALA A 132 -5.74 -18.96 -3.77
CA ALA A 132 -7.06 -19.04 -3.15
C ALA A 132 -7.86 -17.71 -3.20
N ASP A 133 -7.65 -16.91 -4.26
CA ASP A 133 -8.32 -15.62 -4.48
C ASP A 133 -8.24 -14.65 -3.29
N LYS A 134 -7.12 -14.67 -2.56
CA LYS A 134 -6.92 -13.85 -1.37
C LYS A 134 -6.39 -12.45 -1.67
N THR A 135 -5.86 -12.20 -2.86
CA THR A 135 -5.36 -10.89 -3.26
C THR A 135 -6.45 -10.11 -3.97
N HIS A 136 -6.73 -8.92 -3.47
CA HIS A 136 -7.71 -8.00 -4.02
C HIS A 136 -7.01 -6.81 -4.68
N TRP A 137 -7.45 -6.51 -5.90
CA TRP A 137 -7.12 -5.28 -6.60
C TRP A 137 -8.38 -4.42 -6.65
N VAL A 138 -8.30 -3.27 -5.98
CA VAL A 138 -9.44 -2.37 -5.82
C VAL A 138 -9.06 -1.01 -6.39
N ILE A 139 -9.85 -0.52 -7.34
CA ILE A 139 -9.54 0.69 -8.09
C ILE A 139 -10.62 1.73 -7.83
N PHE A 140 -10.17 2.89 -7.41
CA PHE A 140 -10.99 4.07 -7.16
C PHE A 140 -10.68 5.14 -8.19
N VAL A 141 -11.66 5.94 -8.54
CA VAL A 141 -11.48 7.18 -9.29
C VAL A 141 -11.91 8.33 -8.39
N LYS A 142 -10.99 9.25 -8.12
CA LYS A 142 -11.30 10.44 -7.32
C LYS A 142 -12.29 11.33 -8.05
N GLY A 143 -13.36 11.71 -7.37
CA GLY A 143 -14.32 12.67 -7.90
C GLY A 143 -13.72 14.07 -8.06
N THR A 144 -14.50 14.96 -8.64
CA THR A 144 -14.17 16.39 -8.63
C THR A 144 -14.27 16.92 -7.20
N ALA A 145 -13.39 17.82 -6.83
CA ALA A 145 -13.56 18.60 -5.62
C ALA A 145 -14.91 19.34 -5.70
N ALA A 146 -15.75 19.12 -4.71
CA ALA A 146 -16.99 19.89 -4.61
C ALA A 146 -16.68 21.35 -4.29
#